data_a870100c971a31720b1a5a30747f1856
#
_entry.id   a870100c971a31720b1a5a30747f1856
#
_cell.length_a   1.000
_cell.length_b   1.000
_cell.length_c   1.000
_cell.angle_alpha   90.00
_cell.angle_beta   90.00
_cell.angle_gamma   90.00
#
_symmetry.space_group_name_H-M   'P 1'
#
loop_
_entity.id
_entity.type
_entity.pdbx_description
1 polymer ?
#
loop_
_entity_poly.entity_id
_entity_poly.type
_entity_poly.pdbx_seq_one_letter_code
_entity_poly.pdbx_strand_id
1 'polypeptide(L)'
;SPHSFILYKTYKMENKIVALIDADSLIYYEMGKETLEIALDGIDSRINQMLQITGATHYAGFLTQGKCFRYKVAKNRPYKGNRKYGDKPIIFPAIKEYLKQKWGCTVITQLEADDLVSVFHKDKTTIICSPDKDVLYQNIGSHYNYGKAELVVVTKLDAIRFLWKQVLMGDSTDGIEGLPKVGPKTADKLLELVQPLDMPEFVLNKYIEKFGISNGIDKFAETFKLIYILKSQEDVLRETGIELPELVTYDVESQKENEWL
;
A
#
# COMPACT_ATOMS: atom_id res chain seq x y z
N SER A 1 2.29 -16.76 41.80
CA SER A 1 3.11 -15.81 42.57
C SER A 1 3.17 -14.48 41.85
N PRO A 2 3.32 -13.32 42.55
CA PRO A 2 3.36 -12.01 41.91
C PRO A 2 4.45 -11.88 40.84
N HIS A 3 5.53 -12.63 40.95
CA HIS A 3 6.63 -12.65 39.98
C HIS A 3 6.28 -13.26 38.63
N SER A 4 5.40 -14.27 38.60
CA SER A 4 4.97 -14.89 37.34
C SER A 4 4.02 -13.99 36.54
N PHE A 5 3.23 -13.16 37.25
CA PHE A 5 2.30 -12.20 36.63
C PHE A 5 3.03 -11.00 35.99
N ILE A 6 4.12 -10.56 36.64
CA ILE A 6 4.96 -9.47 36.13
C ILE A 6 5.75 -9.93 34.91
N LEU A 7 6.32 -11.14 34.95
CA LEU A 7 7.03 -11.74 33.81
C LEU A 7 6.09 -11.97 32.62
N TYR A 8 4.85 -12.40 32.83
CA TYR A 8 3.85 -12.59 31.78
C TYR A 8 3.44 -11.25 31.16
N LYS A 9 3.29 -10.19 31.97
CA LYS A 9 2.98 -8.84 31.52
C LYS A 9 4.14 -8.21 30.74
N THR A 10 5.38 -8.43 31.17
CA THR A 10 6.59 -7.94 30.50
C THR A 10 6.80 -8.68 29.18
N TYR A 11 6.56 -10.01 29.14
CA TYR A 11 6.67 -10.80 27.92
C TYR A 11 5.59 -10.45 26.88
N LYS A 12 4.37 -10.07 27.32
CA LYS A 12 3.28 -9.63 26.44
C LYS A 12 3.50 -8.20 25.87
N MET A 13 4.37 -7.38 26.50
CA MET A 13 4.70 -6.04 26.00
C MET A 13 5.80 -6.02 24.92
N GLU A 14 6.59 -7.10 24.76
CA GLU A 14 7.75 -7.13 23.87
C GLU A 14 7.45 -7.49 22.42
N ASN A 15 6.23 -7.97 22.06
CA ASN A 15 5.92 -8.43 20.71
C ASN A 15 4.61 -7.84 20.14
N LYS A 16 4.47 -6.50 20.16
CA LYS A 16 3.37 -5.87 19.45
C LYS A 16 3.65 -5.88 17.95
N ILE A 17 2.95 -6.76 17.21
CA ILE A 17 2.96 -6.78 15.73
C ILE A 17 1.64 -6.20 15.25
N VAL A 18 1.70 -5.21 14.37
CA VAL A 18 0.53 -4.54 13.81
C VAL A 18 0.35 -4.91 12.33
N ALA A 19 -0.78 -5.48 11.97
CA ALA A 19 -1.17 -5.63 10.58
C ALA A 19 -1.71 -4.29 10.04
N LEU A 20 -1.05 -3.74 9.03
CA LEU A 20 -1.50 -2.56 8.30
C LEU A 20 -2.24 -3.01 7.04
N ILE A 21 -3.55 -2.81 7.00
CA ILE A 21 -4.42 -3.42 5.99
C ILE A 21 -4.83 -2.38 4.94
N ASP A 22 -4.49 -2.62 3.69
CA ASP A 22 -5.11 -1.97 2.54
C ASP A 22 -6.54 -2.52 2.40
N ALA A 23 -7.50 -1.79 2.96
CA ALA A 23 -8.88 -2.23 2.99
C ALA A 23 -9.68 -1.88 1.71
N ASP A 24 -9.18 -1.01 0.86
CA ASP A 24 -9.81 -0.71 -0.43
C ASP A 24 -9.90 -1.96 -1.31
N SER A 25 -8.80 -2.69 -1.39
CA SER A 25 -8.72 -3.90 -2.21
C SER A 25 -9.64 -5.02 -1.70
N LEU A 26 -9.89 -5.09 -0.38
CA LEU A 26 -10.84 -6.07 0.17
C LEU A 26 -12.25 -5.90 -0.39
N ILE A 27 -12.70 -4.67 -0.58
CA ILE A 27 -14.02 -4.39 -1.14
C ILE A 27 -14.15 -5.00 -2.53
N TYR A 28 -13.11 -4.88 -3.36
CA TYR A 28 -13.12 -5.40 -4.73
C TYR A 28 -13.15 -6.93 -4.79
N TYR A 29 -12.60 -7.62 -3.79
CA TYR A 29 -12.68 -9.08 -3.70
C TYR A 29 -14.08 -9.58 -3.36
N GLU A 30 -14.85 -8.80 -2.59
CA GLU A 30 -16.13 -9.26 -2.04
C GLU A 30 -17.35 -8.62 -2.71
N MET A 31 -17.22 -7.47 -3.39
CA MET A 31 -18.34 -6.74 -3.99
C MET A 31 -19.09 -7.49 -5.11
N GLY A 32 -18.51 -8.55 -5.66
CA GLY A 32 -19.14 -9.42 -6.67
C GLY A 32 -19.95 -10.57 -6.11
N LYS A 33 -20.13 -10.67 -4.79
CA LYS A 33 -20.90 -11.72 -4.14
C LYS A 33 -22.42 -11.54 -4.35
N GLU A 34 -23.17 -12.64 -4.25
CA GLU A 34 -24.61 -12.66 -4.53
C GLU A 34 -25.41 -11.81 -3.54
N THR A 35 -25.00 -11.78 -2.27
CA THR A 35 -25.67 -11.01 -1.22
C THR A 35 -24.67 -10.19 -0.41
N LEU A 36 -25.18 -9.13 0.24
CA LEU A 36 -24.37 -8.33 1.16
C LEU A 36 -23.87 -9.17 2.33
N GLU A 37 -24.69 -10.04 2.89
CA GLU A 37 -24.33 -10.93 4.00
C GLU A 37 -23.10 -11.80 3.64
N ILE A 38 -23.13 -12.49 2.51
CA ILE A 38 -22.00 -13.29 2.02
C ILE A 38 -20.75 -12.43 1.81
N ALA A 39 -20.92 -11.20 1.32
CA ALA A 39 -19.79 -10.30 1.13
C ALA A 39 -19.18 -9.88 2.48
N LEU A 40 -19.99 -9.57 3.49
CA LEU A 40 -19.52 -9.20 4.82
C LEU A 40 -18.83 -10.35 5.54
N ASP A 41 -19.38 -11.57 5.45
CA ASP A 41 -18.72 -12.79 5.96
C ASP A 41 -17.37 -13.03 5.27
N GLY A 42 -17.29 -12.75 3.97
CA GLY A 42 -16.06 -12.82 3.21
C GLY A 42 -15.01 -11.82 3.70
N ILE A 43 -15.41 -10.58 4.01
CA ILE A 43 -14.53 -9.55 4.61
C ILE A 43 -13.98 -10.05 5.96
N ASP A 44 -14.85 -10.51 6.84
CA ASP A 44 -14.47 -10.99 8.17
C ASP A 44 -13.52 -12.18 8.09
N SER A 45 -13.82 -13.13 7.24
CA SER A 45 -12.99 -14.32 7.01
C SER A 45 -11.59 -13.93 6.54
N ARG A 46 -11.48 -13.00 5.58
CA ARG A 46 -10.18 -12.55 5.05
C ARG A 46 -9.38 -11.79 6.09
N ILE A 47 -9.98 -10.87 6.83
CA ILE A 47 -9.25 -10.11 7.85
C ILE A 47 -8.80 -11.07 8.96
N ASN A 48 -9.65 -11.93 9.47
CA ASN A 48 -9.29 -12.92 10.49
C ASN A 48 -8.15 -13.85 10.01
N GLN A 49 -8.19 -14.29 8.75
CA GLN A 49 -7.12 -15.09 8.16
C GLN A 49 -5.80 -14.32 8.08
N MET A 50 -5.82 -13.02 7.67
CA MET A 50 -4.62 -12.18 7.66
C MET A 50 -4.01 -12.06 9.05
N LEU A 51 -4.84 -11.76 10.06
CA LEU A 51 -4.38 -11.60 11.44
C LEU A 51 -3.77 -12.89 11.98
N GLN A 52 -4.38 -14.04 11.67
CA GLN A 52 -3.86 -15.35 12.05
C GLN A 52 -2.53 -15.68 11.37
N ILE A 53 -2.44 -15.52 10.04
CA ILE A 53 -1.23 -15.87 9.27
C ILE A 53 -0.05 -14.96 9.63
N THR A 54 -0.31 -13.67 9.84
CA THR A 54 0.74 -12.71 10.20
C THR A 54 1.15 -12.78 11.66
N GLY A 55 0.37 -13.44 12.52
CA GLY A 55 0.57 -13.42 13.96
C GLY A 55 0.41 -12.03 14.58
N ALA A 56 -0.31 -11.14 13.89
CA ALA A 56 -0.52 -9.78 14.38
C ALA A 56 -1.36 -9.78 15.66
N THR A 57 -0.91 -8.99 16.64
CA THR A 57 -1.64 -8.76 17.90
C THR A 57 -2.57 -7.55 17.81
N HIS A 58 -2.29 -6.66 16.85
CA HIS A 58 -3.06 -5.46 16.57
C HIS A 58 -3.21 -5.27 15.07
N TYR A 59 -4.16 -4.44 14.66
CA TYR A 59 -4.34 -4.07 13.27
C TYR A 59 -4.78 -2.61 13.12
N ALA A 60 -4.59 -2.08 11.92
CA ALA A 60 -5.17 -0.82 11.44
C ALA A 60 -5.54 -1.00 9.97
N GLY A 61 -6.76 -0.65 9.59
CA GLY A 61 -7.23 -0.70 8.21
C GLY A 61 -7.40 0.71 7.64
N PHE A 62 -7.18 0.86 6.33
CA PHE A 62 -7.25 2.14 5.64
C PHE A 62 -8.12 2.06 4.39
N LEU A 63 -8.88 3.13 4.14
CA LEU A 63 -9.80 3.29 3.02
C LEU A 63 -9.59 4.65 2.36
N THR A 64 -9.52 4.66 1.05
CA THR A 64 -9.45 5.89 0.24
C THR A 64 -10.82 6.51 0.07
N GLN A 65 -10.89 7.85 0.12
CA GLN A 65 -12.09 8.60 -0.27
C GLN A 65 -11.75 9.72 -1.23
N GLY A 66 -12.42 9.69 -2.38
CA GLY A 66 -12.23 10.70 -3.41
C GLY A 66 -10.96 10.52 -4.24
N LYS A 67 -10.47 11.60 -4.80
CA LYS A 67 -9.26 11.62 -5.63
C LYS A 67 -8.04 11.91 -4.79
N CYS A 68 -6.96 11.14 -5.00
CA CYS A 68 -5.66 11.38 -4.37
C CYS A 68 -4.87 12.49 -5.09
N PHE A 69 -3.77 12.93 -4.48
CA PHE A 69 -2.91 13.99 -5.03
C PHE A 69 -2.35 13.66 -6.43
N ARG A 70 -2.19 12.37 -6.77
CA ARG A 70 -1.67 11.91 -8.07
C ARG A 70 -2.51 12.38 -9.25
N TYR A 71 -3.83 12.59 -9.05
CA TYR A 71 -4.69 13.17 -10.10
C TYR A 71 -4.32 14.61 -10.47
N LYS A 72 -3.69 15.36 -9.55
CA LYS A 72 -3.19 16.73 -9.81
C LYS A 72 -1.76 16.72 -10.37
N VAL A 73 -0.98 15.71 -10.02
CA VAL A 73 0.41 15.53 -10.50
C VAL A 73 0.41 15.14 -11.99
N ALA A 74 -0.50 14.27 -12.40
CA ALA A 74 -0.58 13.72 -13.75
C ALA A 74 -0.91 14.80 -14.79
N LYS A 75 0.07 15.17 -15.64
CA LYS A 75 -0.04 16.17 -16.70
C LYS A 75 -0.05 15.56 -18.10
N ASN A 76 0.78 14.53 -18.31
CA ASN A 76 0.93 13.90 -19.61
C ASN A 76 -0.27 13.00 -19.98
N ARG A 77 -0.77 12.24 -19.03
CA ARG A 77 -1.98 11.42 -19.15
C ARG A 77 -2.77 11.43 -17.85
N PRO A 78 -4.12 11.33 -17.92
CA PRO A 78 -4.93 11.23 -16.70
C PRO A 78 -4.54 10.00 -15.88
N TYR A 79 -4.19 10.20 -14.61
CA TYR A 79 -3.93 9.11 -13.66
C TYR A 79 -5.15 8.20 -13.55
N LYS A 80 -4.95 6.89 -13.71
CA LYS A 80 -6.03 5.86 -13.75
C LYS A 80 -7.10 6.15 -14.82
N GLY A 81 -6.80 6.98 -15.84
CA GLY A 81 -7.76 7.38 -16.86
C GLY A 81 -8.19 6.27 -17.82
N ASN A 82 -7.41 5.18 -17.89
CA ASN A 82 -7.72 3.98 -18.66
C ASN A 82 -8.62 2.98 -17.91
N ARG A 83 -8.85 3.20 -16.60
CA ARG A 83 -9.77 2.37 -15.82
C ARG A 83 -11.21 2.69 -16.24
N LYS A 84 -11.89 1.69 -16.82
CA LYS A 84 -13.33 1.78 -17.04
C LYS A 84 -14.01 1.60 -15.69
N TYR A 85 -14.39 2.70 -15.08
CA TYR A 85 -15.27 2.66 -13.91
C TYR A 85 -16.66 2.27 -14.41
N GLY A 86 -16.97 0.97 -14.38
CA GLY A 86 -18.36 0.53 -14.40
C GLY A 86 -19.09 1.03 -13.14
N ASP A 87 -20.40 1.07 -13.17
CA ASP A 87 -21.18 1.38 -11.98
C ASP A 87 -20.75 0.42 -10.86
N LYS A 88 -20.36 0.99 -9.72
CA LYS A 88 -20.00 0.18 -8.56
C LYS A 88 -21.24 -0.58 -8.11
N PRO A 89 -21.14 -1.89 -7.80
CA PRO A 89 -22.27 -2.65 -7.28
C PRO A 89 -22.92 -1.93 -6.10
N ILE A 90 -24.24 -2.09 -5.96
CA ILE A 90 -25.03 -1.45 -4.89
C ILE A 90 -24.46 -1.77 -3.50
N ILE A 91 -23.85 -2.94 -3.32
CA ILE A 91 -23.27 -3.37 -2.05
C ILE A 91 -21.93 -2.69 -1.71
N PHE A 92 -21.26 -2.03 -2.67
CA PHE A 92 -19.95 -1.39 -2.45
C PHE A 92 -19.96 -0.37 -1.29
N PRO A 93 -20.90 0.60 -1.23
CA PRO A 93 -20.96 1.54 -0.10
C PRO A 93 -21.21 0.86 1.25
N ALA A 94 -22.04 -0.21 1.26
CA ALA A 94 -22.37 -0.95 2.47
C ALA A 94 -21.14 -1.70 3.02
N ILE A 95 -20.35 -2.34 2.17
CA ILE A 95 -19.10 -2.99 2.58
C ILE A 95 -18.13 -1.95 3.13
N LYS A 96 -18.00 -0.79 2.48
CA LYS A 96 -17.14 0.29 2.96
C LYS A 96 -17.54 0.80 4.33
N GLU A 97 -18.85 0.98 4.55
CA GLU A 97 -19.36 1.41 5.84
C GLU A 97 -19.14 0.33 6.93
N TYR A 98 -19.32 -0.93 6.58
CA TYR A 98 -19.03 -2.06 7.48
C TYR A 98 -17.56 -2.09 7.93
N LEU A 99 -16.61 -1.92 7.00
CA LEU A 99 -15.18 -1.84 7.31
C LEU A 99 -14.87 -0.68 8.28
N LYS A 100 -15.56 0.45 8.14
CA LYS A 100 -15.42 1.58 9.06
C LYS A 100 -15.98 1.27 10.44
N GLN A 101 -17.20 0.72 10.52
CA GLN A 101 -17.91 0.53 11.77
C GLN A 101 -17.41 -0.68 12.56
N LYS A 102 -17.27 -1.84 11.90
CA LYS A 102 -16.85 -3.07 12.58
C LYS A 102 -15.34 -3.15 12.76
N TRP A 103 -14.57 -2.83 11.70
CA TRP A 103 -13.12 -2.99 11.69
C TRP A 103 -12.36 -1.69 11.99
N GLY A 104 -13.06 -0.59 12.25
CA GLY A 104 -12.45 0.69 12.60
C GLY A 104 -11.54 1.27 11.51
N CYS A 105 -11.77 0.91 10.24
CA CYS A 105 -10.93 1.38 9.14
C CYS A 105 -10.96 2.91 9.01
N THR A 106 -9.78 3.51 9.01
CA THR A 106 -9.60 4.96 8.83
C THR A 106 -9.82 5.35 7.38
N VAL A 107 -10.67 6.35 7.15
CA VAL A 107 -10.92 6.90 5.83
C VAL A 107 -10.04 8.12 5.61
N ILE A 108 -9.32 8.17 4.49
CA ILE A 108 -8.46 9.29 4.12
C ILE A 108 -8.86 9.90 2.78
N THR A 109 -8.70 11.21 2.68
CA THR A 109 -8.85 11.99 1.44
C THR A 109 -7.49 12.46 0.95
N GLN A 110 -7.36 12.71 -0.36
CA GLN A 110 -6.15 13.15 -1.05
C GLN A 110 -4.98 12.15 -1.07
N LEU A 111 -5.08 11.04 -0.33
CA LEU A 111 -4.15 9.91 -0.32
C LEU A 111 -4.88 8.64 -0.70
N GLU A 112 -4.13 7.61 -1.05
CA GLU A 112 -4.64 6.25 -1.22
C GLU A 112 -4.33 5.42 0.03
N ALA A 113 -5.09 4.35 0.27
CA ALA A 113 -4.82 3.41 1.37
C ALA A 113 -3.38 2.88 1.32
N ASP A 114 -2.84 2.71 0.12
CA ASP A 114 -1.47 2.30 -0.17
C ASP A 114 -0.42 3.23 0.45
N ASP A 115 -0.65 4.55 0.37
CA ASP A 115 0.24 5.53 0.99
C ASP A 115 0.22 5.40 2.52
N LEU A 116 -0.96 5.17 3.11
CA LEU A 116 -1.07 5.07 4.57
C LEU A 116 -0.43 3.82 5.14
N VAL A 117 -0.67 2.64 4.53
CA VAL A 117 0.01 1.41 4.99
C VAL A 117 1.53 1.54 4.89
N SER A 118 2.02 2.28 3.90
CA SER A 118 3.44 2.52 3.71
C SER A 118 4.01 3.55 4.70
N VAL A 119 3.33 4.68 4.93
CA VAL A 119 3.77 5.74 5.86
C VAL A 119 3.83 5.24 7.30
N PHE A 120 2.86 4.43 7.71
CA PHE A 120 2.83 3.85 9.06
C PHE A 120 3.66 2.58 9.21
N HIS A 121 4.20 2.06 8.11
CA HIS A 121 5.03 0.86 8.16
C HIS A 121 6.35 1.10 8.89
N LYS A 122 6.66 0.19 9.81
CA LYS A 122 7.95 0.10 10.53
C LYS A 122 8.43 -1.33 10.48
N ASP A 123 9.53 -1.56 9.79
CA ASP A 123 10.17 -2.88 9.74
C ASP A 123 10.26 -3.50 11.14
N LYS A 124 10.01 -4.80 11.25
CA LYS A 124 9.97 -5.63 12.47
C LYS A 124 8.77 -5.45 13.39
N THR A 125 8.01 -4.36 13.34
CA THR A 125 6.87 -4.12 14.23
C THR A 125 5.53 -4.04 13.52
N THR A 126 5.56 -3.90 12.20
CA THR A 126 4.35 -3.88 11.37
C THR A 126 4.48 -4.81 10.17
N ILE A 127 3.36 -5.32 9.69
CA ILE A 127 3.26 -6.12 8.46
C ILE A 127 2.22 -5.46 7.56
N ILE A 128 2.60 -5.11 6.32
CA ILE A 128 1.62 -4.62 5.34
C ILE A 128 0.85 -5.80 4.76
N CYS A 129 -0.48 -5.71 4.79
CA CYS A 129 -1.40 -6.66 4.18
C CYS A 129 -2.08 -5.98 2.97
N SER A 130 -1.63 -6.30 1.77
CA SER A 130 -2.19 -5.79 0.51
C SER A 130 -2.03 -6.82 -0.60
N PRO A 131 -2.91 -6.90 -1.59
CA PRO A 131 -2.70 -7.71 -2.77
C PRO A 131 -1.82 -7.01 -3.81
N ASP A 132 -1.59 -5.69 -3.64
CA ASP A 132 -0.86 -4.88 -4.61
C ASP A 132 0.66 -5.06 -4.44
N LYS A 133 1.30 -5.58 -5.49
CA LYS A 133 2.76 -5.74 -5.53
C LYS A 133 3.50 -4.42 -5.35
N ASP A 134 2.93 -3.31 -5.84
CA ASP A 134 3.60 -2.02 -5.84
C ASP A 134 3.74 -1.50 -4.41
N VAL A 135 2.71 -1.72 -3.59
CA VAL A 135 2.75 -1.45 -2.15
C VAL A 135 3.75 -2.36 -1.43
N LEU A 136 3.69 -3.67 -1.68
CA LEU A 136 4.52 -4.62 -0.96
C LEU A 136 6.00 -4.44 -1.30
N TYR A 137 6.34 -4.42 -2.60
CA TYR A 137 7.74 -4.42 -3.03
C TYR A 137 8.44 -3.06 -2.94
N GLN A 138 7.73 -1.96 -2.76
CA GLN A 138 8.36 -0.69 -2.42
C GLN A 138 8.66 -0.53 -0.93
N ASN A 139 8.22 -1.43 -0.06
CA ASN A 139 8.45 -1.38 1.39
C ASN A 139 9.36 -2.50 1.85
N ILE A 140 10.36 -2.16 2.69
CA ILE A 140 11.30 -3.14 3.26
C ILE A 140 10.59 -3.89 4.39
N GLY A 141 10.88 -5.19 4.54
CA GLY A 141 10.38 -5.98 5.65
C GLY A 141 9.48 -7.13 5.22
N SER A 142 8.70 -7.65 6.15
CA SER A 142 7.78 -8.75 5.92
C SER A 142 6.37 -8.23 5.64
N HIS A 143 5.74 -8.78 4.61
CA HIS A 143 4.41 -8.38 4.15
C HIS A 143 3.55 -9.61 3.87
N TYR A 144 2.25 -9.43 3.83
CA TYR A 144 1.31 -10.48 3.46
C TYR A 144 0.48 -10.07 2.23
N ASN A 145 0.67 -10.81 1.14
CA ASN A 145 -0.16 -10.68 -0.05
C ASN A 145 -1.43 -11.52 0.12
N TYR A 146 -2.52 -10.91 0.54
CA TYR A 146 -3.77 -11.65 0.76
C TYR A 146 -4.51 -12.02 -0.53
N GLY A 147 -4.12 -11.48 -1.68
CA GLY A 147 -4.63 -11.91 -2.99
C GLY A 147 -4.06 -13.24 -3.44
N LYS A 148 -2.80 -13.54 -3.04
CA LYS A 148 -2.08 -14.79 -3.35
C LYS A 148 -1.95 -15.72 -2.15
N ALA A 149 -2.34 -15.27 -0.96
CA ALA A 149 -2.17 -15.96 0.32
C ALA A 149 -0.70 -16.33 0.61
N GLU A 150 0.24 -15.39 0.37
CA GLU A 150 1.67 -15.62 0.54
C GLU A 150 2.34 -14.53 1.41
N LEU A 151 3.29 -14.95 2.23
CA LEU A 151 4.21 -14.04 2.92
C LEU A 151 5.34 -13.64 1.98
N VAL A 152 5.65 -12.35 1.95
CA VAL A 152 6.69 -11.76 1.11
C VAL A 152 7.70 -11.06 2.01
N VAL A 153 8.99 -11.30 1.77
CA VAL A 153 10.08 -10.59 2.45
C VAL A 153 10.80 -9.74 1.42
N VAL A 154 10.90 -8.44 1.68
CA VAL A 154 11.50 -7.46 0.78
C VAL A 154 12.74 -6.86 1.43
N THR A 155 13.89 -7.04 0.80
CA THR A 155 15.14 -6.41 1.25
C THR A 155 15.21 -4.95 0.78
N LYS A 156 16.14 -4.19 1.38
CA LYS A 156 16.39 -2.81 0.93
C LYS A 156 16.79 -2.74 -0.55
N LEU A 157 17.58 -3.70 -1.01
CA LEU A 157 18.01 -3.77 -2.42
C LEU A 157 16.81 -4.04 -3.34
N ASP A 158 15.96 -4.98 -2.96
CA ASP A 158 14.76 -5.32 -3.74
C ASP A 158 13.83 -4.11 -3.87
N ALA A 159 13.57 -3.40 -2.77
CA ALA A 159 12.71 -2.23 -2.77
C ALA A 159 13.25 -1.10 -3.67
N ILE A 160 14.55 -0.81 -3.59
CA ILE A 160 15.19 0.21 -4.42
C ILE A 160 15.12 -0.20 -5.90
N ARG A 161 15.50 -1.42 -6.25
CA ARG A 161 15.46 -1.92 -7.63
C ARG A 161 14.04 -1.94 -8.19
N PHE A 162 13.08 -2.37 -7.39
CA PHE A 162 11.68 -2.40 -7.79
C PHE A 162 11.16 -1.00 -8.13
N LEU A 163 11.40 0.00 -7.28
CA LEU A 163 11.00 1.38 -7.52
C LEU A 163 11.59 1.93 -8.83
N TRP A 164 12.91 1.83 -9.01
CA TRP A 164 13.56 2.42 -10.19
C TRP A 164 13.24 1.65 -11.48
N LYS A 165 12.99 0.35 -11.38
CA LYS A 165 12.44 -0.44 -12.47
C LYS A 165 11.07 0.08 -12.90
N GLN A 166 10.18 0.34 -11.93
CA GLN A 166 8.86 0.91 -12.23
C GLN A 166 8.96 2.32 -12.85
N VAL A 167 9.84 3.18 -12.33
CA VAL A 167 10.03 4.51 -12.91
C VAL A 167 10.52 4.43 -14.37
N LEU A 168 11.38 3.46 -14.71
CA LEU A 168 11.79 3.23 -16.11
C LEU A 168 10.63 2.76 -16.98
N MET A 169 9.78 1.85 -16.47
CA MET A 169 8.72 1.21 -17.28
C MET A 169 7.42 2.01 -17.32
N GLY A 170 7.16 2.82 -16.25
CA GLY A 170 5.83 3.31 -15.96
C GLY A 170 4.90 2.20 -15.43
N ASP A 171 3.62 2.51 -15.35
CA ASP A 171 2.55 1.56 -15.02
C ASP A 171 1.35 1.76 -15.95
N SER A 172 1.18 0.80 -16.87
CA SER A 172 0.07 0.82 -17.81
C SER A 172 -1.30 0.65 -17.15
N THR A 173 -1.37 -0.01 -15.99
CA THR A 173 -2.61 -0.22 -15.24
C THR A 173 -3.15 1.10 -14.70
N ASP A 174 -2.25 1.98 -14.27
CA ASP A 174 -2.59 3.29 -13.74
C ASP A 174 -2.45 4.43 -14.77
N GLY A 175 -2.12 4.07 -16.02
CA GLY A 175 -1.97 5.03 -17.11
C GLY A 175 -0.69 5.87 -16.99
N ILE A 176 0.33 5.39 -16.26
CA ILE A 176 1.60 6.10 -16.03
C ILE A 176 2.59 5.72 -17.12
N GLU A 177 3.07 6.72 -17.87
CA GLU A 177 4.07 6.50 -18.92
C GLU A 177 5.48 6.44 -18.33
N GLY A 178 6.23 5.40 -18.69
CA GLY A 178 7.67 5.32 -18.52
C GLY A 178 8.44 5.69 -19.78
N LEU A 179 9.68 5.21 -19.88
CA LEU A 179 10.47 5.36 -21.09
C LEU A 179 9.91 4.50 -22.22
N PRO A 180 9.80 5.04 -23.47
CA PRO A 180 9.31 4.29 -24.60
C PRO A 180 10.11 3.02 -24.86
N LYS A 181 9.42 1.91 -25.10
CA LYS A 181 10.00 0.59 -25.39
C LYS A 181 10.80 -0.04 -24.25
N VAL A 182 10.65 0.46 -23.02
CA VAL A 182 11.24 -0.14 -21.83
C VAL A 182 10.17 -0.97 -21.11
N GLY A 183 10.24 -2.28 -21.31
CA GLY A 183 9.45 -3.26 -20.55
C GLY A 183 10.29 -3.92 -19.45
N PRO A 184 9.72 -4.91 -18.71
CA PRO A 184 10.35 -5.53 -17.56
C PRO A 184 11.78 -6.05 -17.82
N LYS A 185 11.97 -6.79 -18.89
CA LYS A 185 13.29 -7.36 -19.27
C LYS A 185 14.32 -6.28 -19.60
N THR A 186 13.89 -5.22 -20.29
CA THR A 186 14.77 -4.11 -20.66
C THR A 186 15.16 -3.31 -19.42
N ALA A 187 14.21 -3.03 -18.51
CA ALA A 187 14.47 -2.34 -17.27
C ALA A 187 15.42 -3.13 -16.36
N ASP A 188 15.22 -4.44 -16.22
CA ASP A 188 16.13 -5.32 -15.47
C ASP A 188 17.57 -5.25 -16.03
N LYS A 189 17.73 -5.36 -17.35
CA LYS A 189 19.03 -5.27 -18.00
C LYS A 189 19.69 -3.90 -17.82
N LEU A 190 18.92 -2.82 -17.87
CA LEU A 190 19.44 -1.46 -17.65
C LEU A 190 19.95 -1.26 -16.25
N LEU A 191 19.33 -1.87 -15.24
CA LEU A 191 19.67 -1.71 -13.83
C LEU A 191 20.65 -2.79 -13.33
N GLU A 192 20.98 -3.81 -14.12
CA GLU A 192 21.74 -4.99 -13.69
C GLU A 192 23.07 -4.64 -13.03
N LEU A 193 23.83 -3.71 -13.61
CA LEU A 193 25.15 -3.30 -13.13
C LEU A 193 25.14 -1.95 -12.41
N VAL A 194 23.99 -1.32 -12.25
CA VAL A 194 23.85 -0.03 -11.58
C VAL A 194 23.81 -0.23 -10.06
N GLN A 195 24.69 0.45 -9.33
CA GLN A 195 24.64 0.41 -7.88
C GLN A 195 23.36 1.08 -7.35
N PRO A 196 22.78 0.61 -6.24
CA PRO A 196 21.53 1.15 -5.71
C PRO A 196 21.53 2.67 -5.49
N LEU A 197 22.64 3.23 -5.02
CA LEU A 197 22.77 4.67 -4.79
C LEU A 197 22.83 5.50 -6.07
N ASP A 198 23.25 4.89 -7.17
CA ASP A 198 23.39 5.58 -8.47
C ASP A 198 22.14 5.45 -9.34
N MET A 199 21.19 4.59 -8.97
CA MET A 199 19.96 4.35 -9.74
C MET A 199 19.13 5.62 -9.99
N PRO A 200 18.93 6.53 -9.01
CA PRO A 200 18.19 7.76 -9.23
C PRO A 200 18.76 8.60 -10.38
N GLU A 201 20.06 8.85 -10.33
CA GLU A 201 20.76 9.65 -11.35
C GLU A 201 20.78 8.92 -12.69
N PHE A 202 21.06 7.63 -12.69
CA PHE A 202 21.05 6.80 -13.89
C PHE A 202 19.70 6.87 -14.61
N VAL A 203 18.59 6.70 -13.88
CA VAL A 203 17.24 6.73 -14.44
C VAL A 203 16.89 8.13 -14.95
N LEU A 204 17.21 9.18 -14.19
CA LEU A 204 17.05 10.56 -14.65
C LEU A 204 17.78 10.81 -15.97
N ASN A 205 19.05 10.38 -16.07
CA ASN A 205 19.86 10.53 -17.28
C ASN A 205 19.22 9.81 -18.46
N LYS A 206 18.59 8.64 -18.28
CA LYS A 206 17.85 7.94 -19.35
C LYS A 206 16.65 8.76 -19.85
N TYR A 207 15.96 9.45 -18.97
CA TYR A 207 14.89 10.38 -19.37
C TYR A 207 15.44 11.60 -20.13
N ILE A 208 16.54 12.18 -19.68
CA ILE A 208 17.21 13.31 -20.36
C ILE A 208 17.73 12.90 -21.74
N GLU A 209 18.39 11.75 -21.86
CA GLU A 209 18.85 11.19 -23.13
C GLU A 209 17.70 11.04 -24.12
N LYS A 210 16.52 10.62 -23.65
CA LYS A 210 15.36 10.34 -24.49
C LYS A 210 14.59 11.59 -24.92
N PHE A 211 14.42 12.55 -24.01
CA PHE A 211 13.46 13.67 -24.19
C PHE A 211 14.12 15.05 -24.22
N GLY A 212 15.45 15.13 -24.04
CA GLY A 212 16.18 16.37 -23.82
C GLY A 212 16.12 16.84 -22.37
N ILE A 213 16.96 17.81 -22.00
CA ILE A 213 17.17 18.20 -20.59
C ILE A 213 15.87 18.62 -19.91
N SER A 214 15.18 19.64 -20.43
CA SER A 214 13.97 20.17 -19.78
C SER A 214 12.84 19.16 -19.72
N ASN A 215 12.45 18.60 -20.87
CA ASN A 215 11.36 17.63 -20.93
C ASN A 215 11.69 16.32 -20.19
N GLY A 216 12.96 15.90 -20.19
CA GLY A 216 13.41 14.71 -19.49
C GLY A 216 13.27 14.83 -17.99
N ILE A 217 13.68 15.97 -17.41
CA ILE A 217 13.52 16.28 -15.99
C ILE A 217 12.04 16.32 -15.61
N ASP A 218 11.19 17.01 -16.39
CA ASP A 218 9.76 17.15 -16.11
C ASP A 218 9.06 15.78 -16.14
N LYS A 219 9.32 14.98 -17.16
CA LYS A 219 8.73 13.64 -17.31
C LYS A 219 9.20 12.67 -16.21
N PHE A 220 10.49 12.70 -15.90
CA PHE A 220 11.05 11.91 -14.79
C PHE A 220 10.37 12.28 -13.46
N ALA A 221 10.27 13.57 -13.14
CA ALA A 221 9.67 14.05 -11.91
C ALA A 221 8.18 13.66 -11.80
N GLU A 222 7.44 13.80 -12.90
CA GLU A 222 6.03 13.37 -12.95
C GLU A 222 5.89 11.86 -12.75
N THR A 223 6.63 11.06 -13.52
CA THR A 223 6.59 9.59 -13.42
C THR A 223 6.98 9.12 -12.04
N PHE A 224 8.06 9.67 -11.48
CA PHE A 224 8.49 9.33 -10.11
C PHE A 224 7.40 9.62 -9.08
N LYS A 225 6.79 10.80 -9.10
CA LYS A 225 5.71 11.17 -8.16
C LYS A 225 4.46 10.31 -8.30
N LEU A 226 4.16 9.82 -9.48
CA LEU A 226 3.02 8.94 -9.73
C LEU A 226 3.28 7.51 -9.26
N ILE A 227 4.51 7.02 -9.42
CA ILE A 227 4.93 5.65 -9.06
C ILE A 227 5.27 5.52 -7.58
N TYR A 228 5.91 6.54 -7.00
CA TYR A 228 6.39 6.49 -5.62
C TYR A 228 5.23 6.45 -4.62
N ILE A 229 5.26 5.43 -3.77
CA ILE A 229 4.35 5.32 -2.62
C ILE A 229 4.99 6.05 -1.44
N LEU A 230 4.26 6.97 -0.83
CA LEU A 230 4.78 7.83 0.23
C LEU A 230 5.26 6.99 1.43
N LYS A 231 6.37 7.39 2.06
CA LYS A 231 7.04 6.62 3.12
C LYS A 231 7.04 7.29 4.49
N SER A 232 6.72 8.57 4.53
CA SER A 232 6.83 9.34 5.76
C SER A 232 5.77 10.43 5.86
N GLN A 233 5.57 10.94 7.07
CA GLN A 233 4.75 12.13 7.32
C GLN A 233 5.24 13.34 6.52
N GLU A 234 6.55 13.48 6.33
CA GLU A 234 7.15 14.55 5.55
C GLU A 234 6.78 14.45 4.06
N ASP A 235 6.76 13.23 3.51
CA ASP A 235 6.30 12.99 2.14
C ASP A 235 4.83 13.41 2.00
N VAL A 236 3.99 13.02 2.93
CA VAL A 236 2.56 13.38 2.92
C VAL A 236 2.37 14.89 2.97
N LEU A 237 3.04 15.56 3.91
CA LEU A 237 2.95 17.00 4.07
C LEU A 237 3.42 17.74 2.79
N ARG A 238 4.51 17.28 2.19
CA ARG A 238 5.07 17.85 0.95
C ARG A 238 4.11 17.73 -0.23
N GLU A 239 3.47 16.57 -0.41
CA GLU A 239 2.62 16.30 -1.59
C GLU A 239 1.17 16.80 -1.42
N THR A 240 0.66 16.87 -0.18
CA THR A 240 -0.76 17.15 0.08
C THR A 240 -1.03 18.35 0.99
N GLY A 241 -0.05 18.78 1.78
CA GLY A 241 -0.25 19.78 2.84
C GLY A 241 -0.99 19.26 4.08
N ILE A 242 -1.21 17.94 4.19
CA ILE A 242 -1.95 17.32 5.29
C ILE A 242 -0.97 16.80 6.34
N GLU A 243 -1.28 17.05 7.61
CA GLU A 243 -0.69 16.34 8.73
C GLU A 243 -1.56 15.12 9.06
N LEU A 244 -0.95 13.92 9.06
CA LEU A 244 -1.66 12.71 9.45
C LEU A 244 -1.81 12.65 10.97
N PRO A 245 -2.95 12.18 11.47
CA PRO A 245 -3.10 11.86 12.88
C PRO A 245 -2.19 10.70 13.30
N GLU A 246 -2.04 10.51 14.59
CA GLU A 246 -1.39 9.30 15.12
C GLU A 246 -2.11 8.04 14.66
N LEU A 247 -1.33 6.96 14.49
CA LEU A 247 -1.87 5.66 14.11
C LEU A 247 -2.77 5.09 15.20
N VAL A 248 -4.04 4.91 14.88
CA VAL A 248 -4.99 4.18 15.73
C VAL A 248 -4.91 2.70 15.40
N THR A 249 -4.70 1.87 16.42
CA THR A 249 -4.65 0.41 16.27
C THR A 249 -5.67 -0.26 17.18
N TYR A 250 -6.21 -1.39 16.72
CA TYR A 250 -7.19 -2.19 17.43
C TYR A 250 -6.56 -3.51 17.86
N ASP A 251 -6.86 -3.95 19.08
CA ASP A 251 -6.41 -5.24 19.63
C ASP A 251 -7.22 -6.38 19.01
N VAL A 252 -6.54 -7.43 18.53
CA VAL A 252 -7.18 -8.57 17.85
C VAL A 252 -8.02 -9.41 18.83
N GLU A 253 -7.58 -9.57 20.07
CA GLU A 253 -8.33 -10.37 21.06
C GLU A 253 -9.63 -9.66 21.45
N SER A 254 -9.59 -8.32 21.62
CA SER A 254 -10.78 -7.53 21.97
C SER A 254 -11.85 -7.54 20.89
N GLN A 255 -11.47 -7.72 19.62
CA GLN A 255 -12.45 -7.86 18.52
C GLN A 255 -13.20 -9.18 18.58
N LYS A 256 -12.56 -10.26 19.00
CA LYS A 256 -13.19 -11.59 19.15
C LYS A 256 -14.20 -11.64 20.29
N GLU A 257 -13.96 -10.87 21.36
CA GLU A 257 -14.90 -10.80 22.51
C GLU A 257 -16.20 -10.08 22.14
N ASN A 258 -16.15 -9.13 21.21
CA ASN A 258 -17.35 -8.39 20.75
C ASN A 258 -18.24 -9.19 19.78
N GLU A 259 -17.78 -10.35 19.26
CA GLU A 259 -18.59 -11.23 18.40
C GLU A 259 -19.56 -12.12 19.20
N TRP A 260 -19.47 -12.15 20.53
CA TRP A 260 -20.31 -12.99 21.43
C TRP A 260 -21.39 -12.19 22.17
N LEU A 261 -21.51 -10.89 21.91
CA LEU A 261 -22.55 -10.00 22.45
C LEU A 261 -23.53 -9.54 21.37
#